data_cc8a73891510403f91b5d81e4ee2f3a0
#
_entry.id   cc8a73891510403f91b5d81e4ee2f3a0
#
_cell.length_a   1.000
_cell.length_b   1.000
_cell.length_c   1.000
_cell.angle_alpha   90.00
_cell.angle_beta   90.00
_cell.angle_gamma   90.00
#
_symmetry.space_group_name_H-M   'P 1'
#
loop_
_entity.id
_entity.type
_entity.pdbx_description
1 polymer ?
#
loop_
_entity_poly.entity_id
_entity_poly.type
_entity_poly.pdbx_seq_one_letter_code
_entity_poly.pdbx_strand_id
1 'polypeptide(L)'
;MFMRTAAPVDGALPWEDRPDHASRDHIGGFHLDATAVARFDRLLHDIHPEARHVDADRIATLGRWLQGLPPAQARAVLDERLGRIEQLRAMLDDADWDRREGACLRVRKLLAYLDQDHDLIPDAIPLLGLLDDVILLELAWPAVATEAEDYRDFCAYRNTAQPQGDGAQRREAWVRERLDALALYQHHARVNARRYVQG
;
A
#
# COMPACT_ATOMS: atom_id res chain seq x y z
N MET A 1 -6.43 -17.85 -31.22
CA MET A 1 -5.38 -17.85 -30.19
C MET A 1 -5.11 -16.39 -29.84
N PHE A 2 -5.83 -15.85 -28.87
CA PHE A 2 -5.67 -14.46 -28.45
C PHE A 2 -4.47 -14.40 -27.49
N MET A 3 -3.39 -13.73 -27.91
CA MET A 3 -2.30 -13.36 -27.01
C MET A 3 -2.88 -12.39 -25.99
N ARG A 4 -3.01 -12.84 -24.72
CA ARG A 4 -3.20 -11.95 -23.59
C ARG A 4 -1.93 -11.12 -23.45
N THR A 5 -2.06 -9.83 -23.72
CA THR A 5 -1.00 -8.86 -23.45
C THR A 5 -0.77 -8.89 -21.95
N ALA A 6 0.45 -9.22 -21.53
CA ALA A 6 0.82 -9.18 -20.11
C ALA A 6 0.60 -7.76 -19.59
N ALA A 7 -0.16 -7.62 -18.52
CA ALA A 7 -0.33 -6.33 -17.85
C ALA A 7 1.04 -5.83 -17.36
N PRO A 8 1.31 -4.51 -17.42
CA PRO A 8 2.55 -3.97 -16.90
C PRO A 8 2.65 -4.25 -15.39
N VAL A 9 3.86 -4.57 -14.93
CA VAL A 9 4.15 -4.89 -13.52
C VAL A 9 3.79 -3.72 -12.59
N ASP A 10 3.87 -2.49 -13.09
CA ASP A 10 3.57 -1.24 -12.36
C ASP A 10 2.07 -0.88 -12.30
N GLY A 11 1.19 -1.71 -12.83
CA GLY A 11 -0.26 -1.47 -12.83
C GLY A 11 -0.95 -1.93 -11.55
N ALA A 12 -2.09 -1.30 -11.22
CA ALA A 12 -3.00 -1.81 -10.19
C ALA A 12 -3.39 -3.27 -10.48
N LEU A 13 -3.69 -4.05 -9.43
CA LEU A 13 -4.21 -5.40 -9.62
C LEU A 13 -5.49 -5.35 -10.48
N PRO A 14 -5.76 -6.36 -11.32
CA PRO A 14 -6.88 -6.34 -12.27
C PRO A 14 -8.24 -6.56 -11.57
N TRP A 15 -8.61 -5.62 -10.70
CA TRP A 15 -9.87 -5.65 -9.93
C TRP A 15 -11.13 -5.61 -10.80
N GLU A 16 -11.04 -5.10 -12.02
CA GLU A 16 -12.16 -4.92 -12.93
C GLU A 16 -12.34 -6.11 -13.89
N ASP A 17 -11.41 -7.07 -13.89
CA ASP A 17 -11.57 -8.27 -14.71
C ASP A 17 -12.80 -9.04 -14.28
N ARG A 18 -13.65 -9.38 -15.26
CA ARG A 18 -14.87 -10.16 -15.00
C ARG A 18 -14.49 -11.55 -14.52
N PRO A 19 -15.15 -12.04 -13.45
CA PRO A 19 -14.93 -13.41 -13.00
C PRO A 19 -15.16 -14.38 -14.15
N ASP A 20 -14.21 -15.28 -14.34
CA ASP A 20 -14.40 -16.42 -15.22
C ASP A 20 -15.49 -17.32 -14.63
N HIS A 21 -16.23 -18.11 -15.46
CA HIS A 21 -17.30 -19.01 -15.01
C HIS A 21 -16.81 -20.21 -14.18
N ALA A 22 -15.56 -20.17 -13.73
CA ALA A 22 -14.98 -21.13 -12.78
C ALA A 22 -15.58 -20.94 -11.36
N SER A 23 -15.40 -21.95 -10.50
CA SER A 23 -15.84 -21.90 -9.11
C SER A 23 -15.45 -20.58 -8.43
N ARG A 24 -16.44 -19.89 -7.85
CA ARG A 24 -16.29 -18.50 -7.35
C ARG A 24 -15.45 -18.38 -6.09
N ASP A 25 -15.15 -19.50 -5.46
CA ASP A 25 -14.49 -19.60 -4.16
C ASP A 25 -13.28 -20.56 -4.16
N HIS A 26 -12.77 -20.93 -5.36
CA HIS A 26 -11.62 -21.81 -5.49
C HIS A 26 -10.50 -21.17 -6.33
N ILE A 27 -9.26 -21.39 -5.89
CA ILE A 27 -8.05 -21.08 -6.64
C ILE A 27 -7.29 -22.39 -6.84
N GLY A 28 -7.42 -22.99 -8.03
CA GLY A 28 -6.91 -24.35 -8.23
C GLY A 28 -7.59 -25.34 -7.30
N GLY A 29 -6.82 -26.02 -6.45
CA GLY A 29 -7.32 -26.96 -5.45
C GLY A 29 -7.65 -26.34 -4.08
N PHE A 30 -7.43 -25.04 -3.90
CA PHE A 30 -7.65 -24.34 -2.63
C PHE A 30 -9.04 -23.70 -2.58
N HIS A 31 -9.78 -23.95 -1.49
CA HIS A 31 -11.10 -23.38 -1.23
C HIS A 31 -11.00 -22.22 -0.25
N LEU A 32 -11.57 -21.08 -0.62
CA LEU A 32 -11.66 -19.89 0.22
C LEU A 32 -12.83 -20.03 1.20
N ASP A 33 -12.53 -20.06 2.50
CA ASP A 33 -13.56 -20.12 3.53
C ASP A 33 -14.30 -18.78 3.64
N ALA A 34 -15.62 -18.80 3.53
CA ALA A 34 -16.45 -17.61 3.55
C ALA A 34 -16.34 -16.81 4.86
N THR A 35 -16.10 -17.49 5.99
CA THR A 35 -15.93 -16.82 7.30
C THR A 35 -14.58 -16.13 7.36
N ALA A 36 -13.53 -16.75 6.81
CA ALA A 36 -12.20 -16.15 6.71
C ALA A 36 -12.22 -14.91 5.79
N VAL A 37 -12.86 -15.01 4.63
CA VAL A 37 -13.05 -13.88 3.71
C VAL A 37 -13.80 -12.71 4.40
N ALA A 38 -14.88 -13.01 5.13
CA ALA A 38 -15.63 -11.97 5.84
C ALA A 38 -14.81 -11.31 6.98
N ARG A 39 -13.91 -12.06 7.62
CA ARG A 39 -12.98 -11.50 8.63
C ARG A 39 -11.94 -10.60 7.98
N PHE A 40 -11.39 -11.03 6.86
CA PHE A 40 -10.43 -10.27 6.06
C PHE A 40 -11.05 -8.94 5.58
N ASP A 41 -12.23 -8.97 4.97
CA ASP A 41 -12.94 -7.78 4.51
C ASP A 41 -13.25 -6.80 5.66
N ARG A 42 -13.63 -7.32 6.83
CA ARG A 42 -13.84 -6.49 8.03
C ARG A 42 -12.56 -5.83 8.50
N LEU A 43 -11.45 -6.56 8.55
CA LEU A 43 -10.14 -5.99 8.91
C LEU A 43 -9.72 -4.89 7.93
N LEU A 44 -9.89 -5.12 6.64
CA LEU A 44 -9.64 -4.10 5.62
C LEU A 44 -10.42 -2.81 5.91
N HIS A 45 -11.72 -2.91 6.22
CA HIS A 45 -12.55 -1.73 6.53
C HIS A 45 -12.24 -1.10 7.89
N ASP A 46 -11.69 -1.85 8.83
CA ASP A 46 -11.15 -1.32 10.09
C ASP A 46 -9.89 -0.45 9.88
N ILE A 47 -9.14 -0.69 8.79
CA ILE A 47 -7.95 0.07 8.42
C ILE A 47 -8.32 1.21 7.47
N HIS A 48 -9.10 0.91 6.44
CA HIS A 48 -9.53 1.81 5.38
C HIS A 48 -11.04 1.71 5.14
N PRO A 49 -11.87 2.50 5.84
CA PRO A 49 -13.33 2.43 5.74
C PRO A 49 -13.89 2.62 4.33
N GLU A 50 -13.19 3.37 3.48
CA GLU A 50 -13.57 3.65 2.09
C GLU A 50 -13.06 2.59 1.10
N ALA A 51 -12.40 1.53 1.58
CA ALA A 51 -11.90 0.48 0.71
C ALA A 51 -13.05 -0.25 0.00
N ARG A 52 -12.76 -0.83 -1.16
CA ARG A 52 -13.71 -1.70 -1.86
C ARG A 52 -13.89 -2.99 -1.07
N HIS A 53 -15.13 -3.50 -1.01
CA HIS A 53 -15.40 -4.81 -0.45
C HIS A 53 -14.71 -5.92 -1.24
N VAL A 54 -14.18 -6.88 -0.49
CA VAL A 54 -13.50 -8.05 -1.01
C VAL A 54 -14.33 -9.29 -0.72
N ASP A 55 -14.66 -10.03 -1.76
CA ASP A 55 -15.37 -11.30 -1.70
C ASP A 55 -14.51 -12.46 -2.25
N ALA A 56 -14.95 -13.69 -2.00
CA ALA A 56 -14.24 -14.88 -2.45
C ALA A 56 -14.05 -14.93 -3.98
N ASP A 57 -15.03 -14.45 -4.75
CA ASP A 57 -14.98 -14.45 -6.20
C ASP A 57 -13.86 -13.53 -6.74
N ARG A 58 -13.69 -12.35 -6.14
CA ARG A 58 -12.59 -11.43 -6.49
C ARG A 58 -11.23 -12.00 -6.14
N ILE A 59 -11.07 -12.53 -4.93
CA ILE A 59 -9.81 -13.17 -4.51
C ILE A 59 -9.48 -14.34 -5.43
N ALA A 60 -10.45 -15.20 -5.72
CA ALA A 60 -10.27 -16.32 -6.63
C ALA A 60 -9.90 -15.89 -8.05
N THR A 61 -10.50 -14.81 -8.54
CA THR A 61 -10.19 -14.24 -9.87
C THR A 61 -8.75 -13.72 -9.92
N LEU A 62 -8.31 -12.99 -8.90
CA LEU A 62 -6.93 -12.51 -8.80
C LEU A 62 -5.93 -13.67 -8.66
N GLY A 63 -6.27 -14.67 -7.86
CA GLY A 63 -5.42 -15.87 -7.72
C GLY A 63 -5.24 -16.62 -9.04
N ARG A 64 -6.31 -16.81 -9.80
CA ARG A 64 -6.24 -17.43 -11.14
C ARG A 64 -5.45 -16.57 -12.14
N TRP A 65 -5.65 -15.26 -12.10
CA TRP A 65 -4.85 -14.34 -12.91
C TRP A 65 -3.35 -14.45 -12.57
N LEU A 66 -3.00 -14.41 -11.29
CA LEU A 66 -1.62 -14.53 -10.83
C LEU A 66 -0.99 -15.87 -11.26
N GLN A 67 -1.71 -16.99 -11.13
CA GLN A 67 -1.28 -18.31 -11.58
C GLN A 67 -1.14 -18.39 -13.12
N GLY A 68 -1.85 -17.56 -13.87
CA GLY A 68 -1.74 -17.47 -15.33
C GLY A 68 -0.52 -16.71 -15.83
N LEU A 69 0.22 -16.03 -14.95
CA LEU A 69 1.44 -15.31 -15.29
C LEU A 69 2.65 -16.26 -15.30
N PRO A 70 3.72 -15.93 -16.05
CA PRO A 70 5.01 -16.58 -15.87
C PRO A 70 5.48 -16.43 -14.42
N PRO A 71 6.08 -17.47 -13.80
CA PRO A 71 6.41 -17.46 -12.35
C PRO A 71 7.27 -16.25 -11.92
N ALA A 72 8.25 -15.85 -12.73
CA ALA A 72 9.08 -14.69 -12.42
C ALA A 72 8.28 -13.37 -12.43
N GLN A 73 7.30 -13.24 -13.33
CA GLN A 73 6.43 -12.07 -13.40
C GLN A 73 5.44 -12.05 -12.24
N ALA A 74 4.83 -13.20 -11.92
CA ALA A 74 3.95 -13.33 -10.75
C ALA A 74 4.68 -12.93 -9.47
N ARG A 75 5.91 -13.42 -9.28
CA ARG A 75 6.75 -13.06 -8.14
C ARG A 75 7.07 -11.56 -8.10
N ALA A 76 7.45 -10.95 -9.22
CA ALA A 76 7.75 -9.53 -9.29
C ALA A 76 6.54 -8.66 -8.91
N VAL A 77 5.32 -9.04 -9.32
CA VAL A 77 4.06 -8.36 -8.94
C VAL A 77 3.85 -8.36 -7.42
N LEU A 78 4.15 -9.48 -6.76
CA LEU A 78 4.02 -9.58 -5.30
C LEU A 78 5.13 -8.79 -4.59
N ASP A 79 6.39 -9.00 -4.97
CA ASP A 79 7.56 -8.40 -4.33
C ASP A 79 7.55 -6.87 -4.39
N GLU A 80 7.11 -6.29 -5.50
CA GLU A 80 6.97 -4.84 -5.65
C GLU A 80 6.07 -4.24 -4.56
N ARG A 81 4.96 -4.90 -4.27
CA ARG A 81 4.00 -4.44 -3.27
C ARG A 81 4.48 -4.69 -1.86
N LEU A 82 5.01 -5.88 -1.61
CA LEU A 82 5.55 -6.26 -0.30
C LEU A 82 6.76 -5.40 0.12
N GLY A 83 7.49 -4.83 -0.84
CA GLY A 83 8.58 -3.88 -0.57
C GLY A 83 8.14 -2.65 0.24
N ARG A 84 6.86 -2.31 0.28
CA ARG A 84 6.30 -1.23 1.10
C ARG A 84 6.26 -1.55 2.60
N ILE A 85 6.25 -2.83 2.95
CA ILE A 85 6.15 -3.29 4.34
C ILE A 85 7.33 -2.82 5.17
N GLU A 86 8.54 -2.91 4.62
CA GLU A 86 9.77 -2.48 5.30
C GLU A 86 9.75 -0.97 5.62
N GLN A 87 9.19 -0.15 4.74
CA GLN A 87 9.01 1.27 5.00
C GLN A 87 8.04 1.51 6.17
N LEU A 88 6.93 0.77 6.23
CA LEU A 88 5.95 0.89 7.31
C LEU A 88 6.55 0.41 8.66
N ARG A 89 7.35 -0.66 8.66
CA ARG A 89 8.08 -1.12 9.85
C ARG A 89 9.07 -0.08 10.33
N ALA A 90 9.92 0.42 9.43
CA ALA A 90 10.90 1.46 9.75
C ALA A 90 10.24 2.72 10.33
N MET A 91 9.08 3.12 9.81
CA MET A 91 8.31 4.25 10.32
C MET A 91 7.80 4.04 11.76
N LEU A 92 7.35 2.83 12.10
CA LEU A 92 6.90 2.52 13.47
C LEU A 92 8.07 2.40 14.47
N ASP A 93 9.23 1.98 14.00
CA ASP A 93 10.41 1.77 14.84
C ASP A 93 11.24 3.04 15.03
N ASP A 94 11.07 4.05 14.15
CA ASP A 94 11.82 5.30 14.24
C ASP A 94 11.36 6.15 15.44
N ALA A 95 12.27 6.32 16.41
CA ALA A 95 12.00 7.12 17.61
C ALA A 95 11.87 8.62 17.34
N ASP A 96 12.41 9.08 16.20
CA ASP A 96 12.32 10.48 15.79
C ASP A 96 10.98 10.79 15.08
N TRP A 97 10.23 9.76 14.62
CA TRP A 97 8.95 9.96 13.96
C TRP A 97 7.80 10.18 14.94
N ASP A 98 6.84 11.03 14.53
CA ASP A 98 5.64 11.27 15.33
C ASP A 98 4.68 10.08 15.21
N ARG A 99 4.51 9.37 16.30
CA ARG A 99 3.59 8.23 16.40
C ARG A 99 2.17 8.71 16.66
N ARG A 100 1.63 9.58 15.79
CA ARG A 100 0.22 10.00 15.90
C ARG A 100 -0.66 8.76 15.98
N GLU A 101 -1.46 8.70 17.02
CA GLU A 101 -2.14 7.48 17.43
C GLU A 101 -3.00 6.85 16.32
N GLY A 102 -3.71 7.67 15.52
CA GLY A 102 -4.60 7.17 14.48
C GLY A 102 -3.91 6.52 13.29
N ALA A 103 -2.86 7.13 12.71
CA ALA A 103 -2.13 6.57 11.57
C ALA A 103 -1.30 5.35 11.99
N CYS A 104 -0.59 5.44 13.12
CA CYS A 104 0.17 4.32 13.66
C CYS A 104 -0.71 3.12 14.01
N LEU A 105 -1.95 3.35 14.50
CA LEU A 105 -2.88 2.26 14.79
C LEU A 105 -3.25 1.49 13.52
N ARG A 106 -3.51 2.18 12.41
CA ARG A 106 -3.81 1.55 11.12
C ARG A 106 -2.63 0.72 10.61
N VAL A 107 -1.42 1.30 10.64
CA VAL A 107 -0.20 0.59 10.23
C VAL A 107 0.05 -0.63 11.12
N ARG A 108 -0.14 -0.52 12.45
CA ARG A 108 0.01 -1.68 13.35
C ARG A 108 -1.00 -2.79 13.06
N LYS A 109 -2.26 -2.44 12.78
CA LYS A 109 -3.28 -3.44 12.40
C LYS A 109 -2.90 -4.15 11.10
N LEU A 110 -2.42 -3.38 10.10
CA LEU A 110 -1.96 -3.93 8.83
C LEU A 110 -0.79 -4.89 9.05
N LEU A 111 0.28 -4.44 9.72
CA LEU A 111 1.46 -5.28 9.99
C LEU A 111 1.14 -6.48 10.88
N ALA A 112 0.23 -6.35 11.84
CA ALA A 112 -0.19 -7.46 12.68
C ALA A 112 -0.90 -8.58 11.90
N TYR A 113 -1.57 -8.28 10.80
CA TYR A 113 -2.10 -9.30 9.89
C TYR A 113 -0.97 -9.94 9.08
N LEU A 114 -0.10 -9.14 8.47
CA LEU A 114 1.03 -9.60 7.65
C LEU A 114 2.07 -10.45 8.43
N ASP A 115 2.01 -10.43 9.76
CA ASP A 115 2.88 -11.22 10.64
C ASP A 115 2.21 -12.53 11.14
N GLN A 116 1.02 -12.86 10.63
CA GLN A 116 0.30 -14.08 11.03
C GLN A 116 0.64 -15.24 10.09
N ASP A 117 0.84 -16.44 10.66
CA ASP A 117 1.09 -17.65 9.88
C ASP A 117 -0.20 -18.30 9.34
N HIS A 118 -1.39 -17.82 9.77
CA HIS A 118 -2.70 -18.44 9.46
C HIS A 118 -3.66 -17.40 8.91
N ASP A 119 -3.35 -16.93 7.72
CA ASP A 119 -4.08 -15.92 6.98
C ASP A 119 -5.26 -16.53 6.19
N LEU A 120 -5.80 -15.74 5.27
CA LEU A 120 -6.86 -16.19 4.39
C LEU A 120 -6.40 -17.30 3.43
N ILE A 121 -5.16 -17.21 2.95
CA ILE A 121 -4.52 -18.20 2.08
C ILE A 121 -3.23 -18.68 2.75
N PRO A 122 -3.09 -19.98 3.07
CA PRO A 122 -1.89 -20.48 3.74
C PRO A 122 -0.59 -20.15 2.99
N ASP A 123 0.40 -19.60 3.67
CA ASP A 123 1.72 -19.21 3.13
C ASP A 123 2.46 -20.36 2.44
N ALA A 124 2.17 -21.59 2.85
CA ALA A 124 2.74 -22.78 2.24
C ALA A 124 2.33 -23.00 0.77
N ILE A 125 1.32 -22.28 0.26
CA ILE A 125 0.89 -22.39 -1.14
C ILE A 125 1.76 -21.47 -2.00
N PRO A 126 2.62 -22.03 -2.89
CA PRO A 126 3.54 -21.23 -3.67
C PRO A 126 2.84 -20.11 -4.47
N LEU A 127 3.34 -18.90 -4.40
CA LEU A 127 2.81 -17.66 -4.98
C LEU A 127 1.48 -17.18 -4.38
N LEU A 128 0.54 -18.08 -4.12
CA LEU A 128 -0.78 -17.72 -3.63
C LEU A 128 -0.75 -17.30 -2.14
N GLY A 129 0.13 -17.90 -1.33
CA GLY A 129 0.22 -17.60 0.09
C GLY A 129 0.63 -16.15 0.41
N LEU A 130 1.06 -15.37 -0.58
CA LEU A 130 1.33 -13.94 -0.44
C LEU A 130 0.24 -13.06 -1.07
N LEU A 131 -0.81 -13.66 -1.62
CA LEU A 131 -1.80 -12.91 -2.39
C LEU A 131 -2.71 -12.08 -1.50
N ASP A 132 -3.18 -12.62 -0.40
CA ASP A 132 -4.04 -11.89 0.55
C ASP A 132 -3.28 -10.76 1.25
N ASP A 133 -2.02 -10.95 1.60
CA ASP A 133 -1.13 -9.89 2.09
C ASP A 133 -1.04 -8.74 1.10
N VAL A 134 -0.80 -9.05 -0.17
CA VAL A 134 -0.71 -8.05 -1.24
C VAL A 134 -2.05 -7.37 -1.47
N ILE A 135 -3.16 -8.10 -1.44
CA ILE A 135 -4.52 -7.54 -1.55
C ILE A 135 -4.79 -6.57 -0.39
N LEU A 136 -4.50 -6.99 0.85
CA LEU A 136 -4.71 -6.15 2.02
C LEU A 136 -3.86 -4.88 1.94
N LEU A 137 -2.57 -5.03 1.62
CA LEU A 137 -1.64 -3.91 1.51
C LEU A 137 -2.07 -2.91 0.42
N GLU A 138 -2.46 -3.38 -0.77
CA GLU A 138 -2.88 -2.52 -1.87
C GLU A 138 -4.16 -1.75 -1.54
N LEU A 139 -5.17 -2.43 -0.97
CA LEU A 139 -6.45 -1.80 -0.64
C LEU A 139 -6.40 -0.92 0.61
N ALA A 140 -5.55 -1.24 1.58
CA ALA A 140 -5.33 -0.42 2.77
C ALA A 140 -4.37 0.75 2.52
N TRP A 141 -3.56 0.69 1.47
CA TRP A 141 -2.51 1.68 1.19
C TRP A 141 -3.00 3.13 1.20
N PRO A 142 -4.14 3.52 0.57
CA PRO A 142 -4.61 4.90 0.59
C PRO A 142 -4.81 5.47 2.00
N ALA A 143 -5.12 4.62 2.99
CA ALA A 143 -5.32 5.05 4.37
C ALA A 143 -4.02 5.34 5.14
N VAL A 144 -2.86 4.93 4.60
CA VAL A 144 -1.54 5.09 5.23
C VAL A 144 -0.52 5.77 4.30
N ALA A 145 -0.84 5.97 3.03
CA ALA A 145 0.08 6.47 2.01
C ALA A 145 0.67 7.84 2.38
N THR A 146 -0.16 8.79 2.79
CA THR A 146 0.28 10.14 3.16
C THR A 146 1.30 10.08 4.30
N GLU A 147 1.03 9.27 5.32
CA GLU A 147 1.94 9.11 6.45
C GLU A 147 3.27 8.46 6.03
N ALA A 148 3.21 7.46 5.15
CA ALA A 148 4.40 6.80 4.61
C ALA A 148 5.23 7.74 3.73
N GLU A 149 4.59 8.60 2.95
CA GLU A 149 5.24 9.62 2.13
C GLU A 149 5.88 10.71 2.99
N ASP A 150 5.18 11.20 4.00
CA ASP A 150 5.69 12.18 4.95
C ASP A 150 6.90 11.63 5.73
N TYR A 151 6.84 10.38 6.15
CA TYR A 151 7.98 9.72 6.79
C TYR A 151 9.19 9.62 5.86
N ARG A 152 8.99 9.22 4.61
CA ARG A 152 10.07 9.13 3.61
C ARG A 152 10.72 10.50 3.37
N ASP A 153 9.90 11.56 3.27
CA ASP A 153 10.38 12.92 3.11
C ASP A 153 11.15 13.42 4.34
N PHE A 154 10.65 13.12 5.54
CA PHE A 154 11.35 13.39 6.80
C PHE A 154 12.71 12.69 6.86
N CYS A 155 12.80 11.41 6.46
CA CYS A 155 14.06 10.69 6.41
C CYS A 155 15.04 11.32 5.41
N ALA A 156 14.57 11.73 4.23
CA ALA A 156 15.39 12.42 3.23
C ALA A 156 15.92 13.76 3.77
N TYR A 157 15.05 14.55 4.39
CA TYR A 157 15.41 15.79 5.05
C TYR A 157 16.47 15.56 6.14
N ARG A 158 16.24 14.61 7.06
CA ARG A 158 17.16 14.29 8.16
C ARG A 158 18.54 13.89 7.64
N ASN A 159 18.61 13.12 6.57
CA ASN A 159 19.87 12.70 5.96
C ASN A 159 20.63 13.87 5.29
N THR A 160 19.90 14.82 4.70
CA THR A 160 20.52 15.94 3.96
C THR A 160 20.84 17.11 4.87
N ALA A 161 19.89 17.56 5.68
CA ALA A 161 20.02 18.75 6.52
C ALA A 161 20.70 18.50 7.88
N GLN A 162 20.73 17.22 8.32
CA GLN A 162 21.30 16.78 9.60
C GLN A 162 20.85 17.68 10.78
N PRO A 163 19.52 17.89 10.98
CA PRO A 163 19.01 18.77 12.01
C PRO A 163 19.43 18.33 13.40
N GLN A 164 19.80 19.29 14.24
CA GLN A 164 20.19 19.03 15.63
C GLN A 164 18.96 18.91 16.53
N GLY A 165 19.16 18.32 17.72
CA GLY A 165 18.12 18.21 18.73
C GLY A 165 17.50 16.81 18.82
N ASP A 166 16.41 16.71 19.59
CA ASP A 166 15.63 15.48 19.73
C ASP A 166 14.66 15.28 18.54
N GLY A 167 13.96 14.15 18.53
CA GLY A 167 13.03 13.81 17.44
C GLY A 167 11.93 14.85 17.23
N ALA A 168 11.42 15.47 18.30
CA ALA A 168 10.40 16.52 18.19
C ALA A 168 10.95 17.77 17.51
N GLN A 169 12.16 18.19 17.90
CA GLN A 169 12.84 19.34 17.32
C GLN A 169 13.22 19.11 15.85
N ARG A 170 13.65 17.89 15.51
CA ARG A 170 13.95 17.50 14.11
C ARG A 170 12.71 17.52 13.23
N ARG A 171 11.57 17.03 13.73
CA ARG A 171 10.29 17.12 13.02
C ARG A 171 9.81 18.55 12.85
N GLU A 172 9.91 19.38 13.90
CA GLU A 172 9.55 20.79 13.81
C GLU A 172 10.38 21.51 12.75
N ALA A 173 11.68 21.26 12.69
CA ALA A 173 12.57 21.84 11.67
C ALA A 173 12.16 21.39 10.26
N TRP A 174 11.84 20.10 10.07
CA TRP A 174 11.34 19.56 8.81
C TRP A 174 10.01 20.22 8.38
N VAL A 175 9.04 20.33 9.29
CA VAL A 175 7.74 20.98 9.00
C VAL A 175 7.95 22.45 8.59
N ARG A 176 8.83 23.16 9.28
CA ARG A 176 9.16 24.57 8.97
C ARG A 176 9.74 24.68 7.55
N GLU A 177 10.70 23.84 7.17
CA GLU A 177 11.27 23.87 5.82
C GLU A 177 10.21 23.58 4.74
N ARG A 178 9.30 22.64 4.97
CA ARG A 178 8.19 22.36 4.04
C ARG A 178 7.25 23.55 3.89
N LEU A 179 6.93 24.24 4.98
CA LEU A 179 6.09 25.44 4.94
C LEU A 179 6.76 26.58 4.19
N ASP A 180 8.07 26.78 4.39
CA ASP A 180 8.85 27.80 3.69
C ASP A 180 8.93 27.50 2.18
N ALA A 181 9.16 26.24 1.80
CA ALA A 181 9.16 25.81 0.41
C ALA A 181 7.78 26.01 -0.26
N LEU A 182 6.70 25.69 0.44
CA LEU A 182 5.33 25.90 -0.05
C LEU A 182 5.03 27.41 -0.23
N ALA A 183 5.43 28.25 0.73
CA ALA A 183 5.25 29.70 0.65
C ALA A 183 6.00 30.30 -0.54
N LEU A 184 7.24 29.87 -0.77
CA LEU A 184 8.05 30.27 -1.92
C LEU A 184 7.40 29.84 -3.24
N TYR A 185 6.94 28.60 -3.34
CA TYR A 185 6.22 28.09 -4.51
C TYR A 185 4.97 28.92 -4.83
N GLN A 186 4.14 29.19 -3.82
CA GLN A 186 2.94 30.02 -3.97
C GLN A 186 3.27 31.46 -4.37
N HIS A 187 4.38 32.02 -3.86
CA HIS A 187 4.86 33.32 -4.26
C HIS A 187 5.24 33.34 -5.75
N HIS A 188 6.05 32.38 -6.19
CA HIS A 188 6.44 32.26 -7.59
C HIS A 188 5.26 32.05 -8.53
N ALA A 189 4.29 31.21 -8.15
CA ALA A 189 3.07 30.99 -8.94
C ALA A 189 2.27 32.30 -9.11
N ARG A 190 2.13 33.10 -8.04
CA ARG A 190 1.46 34.42 -8.09
C ARG A 190 2.19 35.41 -8.96
N VAL A 191 3.51 35.49 -8.89
CA VAL A 191 4.36 36.39 -9.72
C VAL A 191 4.22 35.99 -11.20
N ASN A 192 4.29 34.70 -11.51
CA ASN A 192 4.16 34.23 -12.89
C ASN A 192 2.76 34.50 -13.46
N ALA A 193 1.69 34.24 -12.69
CA ALA A 193 0.32 34.53 -13.12
C ALA A 193 0.12 36.02 -13.45
N ARG A 194 0.72 36.95 -12.69
CA ARG A 194 0.65 38.39 -12.98
C ARG A 194 1.37 38.81 -14.27
N ARG A 195 2.46 38.11 -14.63
CA ARG A 195 3.19 38.39 -15.88
C ARG A 195 2.37 38.00 -17.15
N TYR A 196 1.54 36.99 -17.05
CA TYR A 196 0.68 36.56 -18.19
C TYR A 196 -0.57 37.42 -18.39
N VAL A 197 -0.96 38.24 -17.41
CA VAL A 197 -2.15 39.12 -17.51
C VAL A 197 -1.78 40.52 -18.10
N GLN A 198 -0.48 40.83 -18.19
CA GLN A 198 -0.01 42.15 -18.69
C GLN A 198 0.63 42.08 -20.10
N GLY A 199 0.56 40.98 -20.79
CA GLY A 199 0.93 40.77 -22.21
C GLY A 199 -0.28 40.48 -23.06
#